data_9a912ae34a639bc70dee7f5e2347bf83
#
_entry.id   9a912ae34a639bc70dee7f5e2347bf83
#
_cell.length_a   1.000
_cell.length_b   1.000
_cell.length_c   1.000
_cell.angle_alpha   90.00
_cell.angle_beta   90.00
_cell.angle_gamma   90.00
#
_symmetry.space_group_name_H-M   'P 1'
#
loop_
_entity.id
_entity.type
_entity.pdbx_description
1 polymer ?
#
loop_
_entity_poly.entity_id
_entity_poly.type
_entity_poly.pdbx_seq_one_letter_code
_entity_poly.pdbx_strand_id
1 'polypeptide(L)'
;MMNYKFISTIKFKEDLSKLDNSVVKTILKYIKKLELSDNPKVYGKELSGNMAGLYRFRINNYRIITKFENDKFTIEGLAAGHRRNIYNIYSKRLIK
;
A
#
# COMPACT_ATOMS: atom_id res chain seq x y z
N MET A 1 -11.60 -2.86 -20.33
CA MET A 1 -10.80 -2.06 -19.42
C MET A 1 -9.86 -2.94 -18.64
N MET A 2 -8.62 -2.50 -18.48
CA MET A 2 -7.63 -3.28 -17.75
C MET A 2 -7.53 -2.75 -16.32
N ASN A 3 -7.84 -3.63 -15.40
CA ASN A 3 -7.76 -3.31 -13.98
C ASN A 3 -6.42 -3.74 -13.43
N TYR A 4 -6.00 -3.09 -12.34
CA TYR A 4 -4.80 -3.49 -11.62
C TYR A 4 -5.10 -4.66 -10.71
N LYS A 5 -4.09 -5.49 -10.48
CA LYS A 5 -4.15 -6.56 -9.49
C LYS A 5 -3.23 -6.20 -8.33
N PHE A 6 -3.73 -6.34 -7.10
CA PHE A 6 -2.92 -6.07 -5.92
C PHE A 6 -2.21 -7.34 -5.49
N ILE A 7 -0.91 -7.21 -5.25
CA ILE A 7 -0.07 -8.31 -4.78
C ILE A 7 0.51 -7.92 -3.43
N SER A 8 0.24 -8.73 -2.42
CA SER A 8 0.79 -8.52 -1.08
C SER A 8 2.16 -9.20 -0.98
N THR A 9 3.19 -8.40 -0.74
CA THR A 9 4.51 -8.97 -0.45
C THR A 9 4.48 -9.65 0.91
N ILE A 10 5.49 -10.47 1.19
CA ILE A 10 5.59 -11.14 2.50
C ILE A 10 5.60 -10.12 3.63
N LYS A 11 6.35 -9.04 3.48
CA LYS A 11 6.42 -8.00 4.51
C LYS A 11 5.08 -7.30 4.72
N PHE A 12 4.33 -7.07 3.64
CA PHE A 12 2.99 -6.49 3.74
C PHE A 12 2.07 -7.40 4.53
N LYS A 13 2.10 -8.70 4.25
CA LYS A 13 1.30 -9.68 4.98
C LYS A 13 1.67 -9.72 6.46
N GLU A 14 2.96 -9.66 6.77
CA GLU A 14 3.43 -9.61 8.15
C GLU A 14 2.92 -8.36 8.86
N ASP A 15 2.94 -7.21 8.17
CA ASP A 15 2.40 -5.98 8.74
C ASP A 15 0.92 -6.11 9.07
N LEU A 16 0.14 -6.67 8.14
CA LEU A 16 -1.29 -6.86 8.37
C LEU A 16 -1.55 -7.77 9.58
N SER A 17 -0.71 -8.78 9.77
CA SER A 17 -0.89 -9.73 10.88
C SER A 17 -0.75 -9.07 12.25
N LYS A 18 -0.16 -7.90 12.33
CA LYS A 18 0.02 -7.16 13.58
C LYS A 18 -1.12 -6.19 13.87
N LEU A 19 -2.09 -6.09 12.97
CA LEU A 19 -3.21 -5.15 13.10
C LEU A 19 -4.47 -5.88 13.52
N ASP A 20 -5.40 -5.13 14.12
CA ASP A 20 -6.70 -5.69 14.50
C ASP A 20 -7.45 -6.21 13.26
N ASN A 21 -8.22 -7.27 13.43
CA ASN A 21 -8.97 -7.85 12.33
C ASN A 21 -9.90 -6.85 11.64
N SER A 22 -10.52 -5.96 12.40
CA SER A 22 -11.40 -4.94 11.84
C SER A 22 -10.63 -3.98 10.92
N VAL A 23 -9.40 -3.63 11.30
CA VAL A 23 -8.53 -2.78 10.50
C VAL A 23 -8.14 -3.51 9.22
N VAL A 24 -7.75 -4.78 9.34
CA VAL A 24 -7.36 -5.59 8.17
C VAL A 24 -8.52 -5.67 7.17
N LYS A 25 -9.74 -5.91 7.66
CA LYS A 25 -10.92 -5.96 6.79
C LYS A 25 -11.13 -4.66 6.03
N THR A 26 -10.94 -3.53 6.72
CA THR A 26 -11.09 -2.22 6.10
C THR A 26 -10.01 -2.00 5.03
N ILE A 27 -8.78 -2.39 5.32
CA ILE A 27 -7.68 -2.28 4.36
C ILE A 27 -7.94 -3.15 3.13
N LEU A 28 -8.41 -4.39 3.33
CA LEU A 28 -8.70 -5.29 2.22
C LEU A 28 -9.83 -4.77 1.33
N LYS A 29 -10.86 -4.16 1.93
CA LYS A 29 -11.92 -3.51 1.15
C LYS A 29 -11.37 -2.37 0.31
N TYR A 30 -10.47 -1.59 0.89
CA TYR A 30 -9.86 -0.47 0.16
C TYR A 30 -9.01 -0.99 -1.00
N ILE A 31 -8.26 -2.05 -0.78
CA ILE A 31 -7.45 -2.69 -1.83
C ILE A 31 -8.36 -3.14 -2.99
N LYS A 32 -9.51 -3.70 -2.66
CA LYS A 32 -10.46 -4.12 -3.68
C LYS A 32 -10.96 -2.93 -4.50
N LYS A 33 -11.19 -1.80 -3.85
CA LYS A 33 -11.56 -0.56 -4.52
C LYS A 33 -10.47 -0.14 -5.51
N LEU A 34 -9.20 -0.25 -5.12
CA LEU A 34 -8.09 0.09 -6.01
C LEU A 34 -8.08 -0.83 -7.23
N GLU A 35 -8.29 -2.12 -7.02
CA GLU A 35 -8.30 -3.08 -8.12
C GLU A 35 -9.42 -2.83 -9.13
N LEU A 36 -10.54 -2.32 -8.65
CA LEU A 36 -11.70 -2.04 -9.52
C LEU A 36 -11.64 -0.68 -10.18
N SER A 37 -10.69 0.15 -9.83
CA SER A 37 -10.56 1.50 -10.37
C SER A 37 -9.78 1.48 -11.69
N ASP A 38 -10.21 2.32 -12.63
CA ASP A 38 -9.47 2.52 -13.87
C ASP A 38 -8.16 3.27 -13.64
N ASN A 39 -8.13 4.11 -12.61
CA ASN A 39 -6.93 4.91 -12.30
C ASN A 39 -6.74 4.98 -10.78
N PRO A 40 -6.23 3.90 -10.18
CA PRO A 40 -6.10 3.86 -8.72
C PRO A 40 -5.13 4.91 -8.15
N LYS A 41 -4.21 5.44 -8.96
CA LYS A 41 -3.25 6.44 -8.48
C LYS A 41 -3.94 7.72 -7.99
N VAL A 42 -5.15 8.02 -8.49
CA VAL A 42 -5.84 9.24 -8.07
C VAL A 42 -6.24 9.21 -6.60
N TYR A 43 -6.34 8.04 -6.00
CA TYR A 43 -6.70 7.92 -4.58
C TYR A 43 -5.50 8.01 -3.65
N GLY A 44 -4.28 8.00 -4.19
CA GLY A 44 -3.07 8.01 -3.41
C GLY A 44 -2.23 9.25 -3.63
N LYS A 45 -1.09 9.25 -2.98
CA LYS A 45 -0.11 10.34 -3.13
C LYS A 45 1.24 9.73 -3.45
N GLU A 46 1.86 10.23 -4.52
CA GLU A 46 3.22 9.83 -4.85
C GLU A 46 4.19 10.40 -3.83
N LEU A 47 5.11 9.57 -3.36
CA LEU A 47 6.11 9.96 -2.38
C LEU A 47 7.35 10.50 -3.08
N SER A 48 8.18 11.21 -2.30
CA SER A 48 9.40 11.84 -2.82
C SER A 48 10.60 11.41 -2.00
N GLY A 49 11.77 11.99 -2.33
CA GLY A 49 13.01 11.67 -1.62
C GLY A 49 13.43 10.23 -1.86
N ASN A 50 13.86 9.55 -0.81
CA ASN A 50 14.29 8.17 -0.90
C ASN A 50 13.15 7.18 -1.12
N MET A 51 11.90 7.67 -1.13
CA MET A 51 10.73 6.86 -1.43
C MET A 51 10.08 7.27 -2.75
N ALA A 52 10.83 7.99 -3.60
CA ALA A 52 10.31 8.46 -4.89
C ALA A 52 9.79 7.29 -5.72
N GLY A 53 8.66 7.52 -6.38
CA GLY A 53 8.03 6.51 -7.23
C GLY A 53 7.05 5.60 -6.50
N LEU A 54 7.04 5.63 -5.17
CA LEU A 54 6.08 4.85 -4.39
C LEU A 54 4.83 5.67 -4.15
N TYR A 55 3.72 4.99 -3.88
CA TYR A 55 2.43 5.63 -3.61
C TYR A 55 1.93 5.24 -2.23
N ARG A 56 1.42 6.24 -1.51
CA ARG A 56 0.79 6.05 -0.20
C ARG A 56 -0.72 6.21 -0.34
N PHE A 57 -1.45 5.30 0.27
CA PHE A 57 -2.92 5.39 0.36
C PHE A 57 -3.33 5.52 1.81
N ARG A 58 -4.30 6.40 2.07
CA ARG A 58 -4.84 6.66 3.40
C ARG A 58 -6.09 5.81 3.61
N ILE A 59 -6.12 5.08 4.71
CA ILE A 59 -7.28 4.25 5.08
C ILE A 59 -7.54 4.54 6.55
N ASN A 60 -8.38 5.54 6.82
CA ASN A 60 -8.62 6.05 8.18
C ASN A 60 -7.29 6.46 8.83
N ASN A 61 -6.95 5.91 9.99
CA ASN A 61 -5.69 6.21 10.68
C ASN A 61 -4.52 5.35 10.20
N TYR A 62 -4.75 4.56 9.15
CA TYR A 62 -3.74 3.64 8.65
C TYR A 62 -3.29 4.07 7.27
N ARG A 63 -2.11 3.58 6.89
CA ARG A 63 -1.52 3.91 5.59
C ARG A 63 -0.94 2.63 5.01
N ILE A 64 -1.00 2.51 3.69
CA ILE A 64 -0.25 1.48 2.99
C ILE A 64 0.70 2.16 2.02
N ILE A 65 1.86 1.54 1.83
CA ILE A 65 2.85 1.99 0.84
C ILE A 65 2.92 0.93 -0.24
N THR A 66 2.85 1.38 -1.48
CA THR A 66 2.75 0.50 -2.64
C THR A 66 3.71 0.93 -3.74
N LYS A 67 3.97 -0.01 -4.64
CA LYS A 67 4.70 0.25 -5.88
C LYS A 67 3.85 -0.19 -7.06
N PHE A 68 3.72 0.67 -8.04
CA PHE A 68 2.98 0.35 -9.27
C PHE A 68 3.93 -0.22 -10.32
N GLU A 69 3.56 -1.36 -10.87
CA GLU A 69 4.19 -1.92 -12.06
C GLU A 69 3.21 -1.73 -13.21
N ASN A 70 3.33 -0.61 -13.91
CA ASN A 70 2.34 -0.21 -14.92
C ASN A 70 2.28 -1.19 -16.08
N ASP A 71 3.42 -1.70 -16.52
CA ASP A 71 3.47 -2.64 -17.64
C ASP A 71 2.72 -3.94 -17.34
N LYS A 72 2.62 -4.30 -16.07
CA LYS A 72 1.98 -5.54 -15.63
C LYS A 72 0.63 -5.29 -15.00
N PHE A 73 0.18 -4.04 -14.94
CA PHE A 73 -1.06 -3.66 -14.26
C PHE A 73 -1.12 -4.24 -12.84
N THR A 74 -0.05 -4.04 -12.10
CA THR A 74 0.12 -4.63 -10.76
C THR A 74 0.42 -3.52 -9.75
N ILE A 75 -0.17 -3.68 -8.56
CA ILE A 75 0.12 -2.83 -7.40
C ILE A 75 0.73 -3.74 -6.33
N GLU A 76 2.00 -3.51 -5.99
CA GLU A 76 2.64 -4.29 -4.94
C GLU A 76 2.45 -3.61 -3.59
N GLY A 77 1.88 -4.32 -2.62
CA GLY A 77 1.81 -3.83 -1.25
C GLY A 77 3.14 -4.07 -0.56
N LEU A 78 3.80 -3.00 -0.14
CA LEU A 78 5.13 -3.06 0.45
C LEU A 78 5.12 -2.92 1.96
N ALA A 79 4.20 -2.13 2.51
CA ALA A 79 4.12 -1.89 3.95
C ALA A 79 2.71 -1.45 4.33
N ALA A 80 2.32 -1.74 5.56
CA ALA A 80 1.06 -1.28 6.13
C ALA A 80 1.28 -0.96 7.61
N GLY A 81 0.62 0.10 8.09
CA GLY A 81 0.74 0.46 9.50
C GLY A 81 -0.03 1.73 9.83
N HIS A 82 -0.02 2.05 11.12
CA HIS A 82 -0.64 3.26 11.61
C HIS A 82 0.07 4.49 11.02
N ARG A 83 -0.70 5.57 10.78
CA ARG A 83 -0.16 6.81 10.18
C ARG A 83 1.06 7.35 10.90
N ARG A 84 1.20 7.08 12.19
CA ARG A 84 2.32 7.57 13.00
C ARG A 84 3.59 6.75 12.79
N ASN A 85 3.46 5.53 12.29
CA ASN A 85 4.58 4.58 12.25
C ASN A 85 4.99 4.18 10.84
N ILE A 86 4.12 4.40 9.85
CA ILE A 86 4.31 3.79 8.52
C ILE A 86 5.64 4.17 7.86
N TYR A 87 6.03 5.43 7.92
CA TYR A 87 7.27 5.84 7.27
C TYR A 87 8.50 5.30 8.01
N ASN A 88 8.41 5.21 9.33
CA ASN A 88 9.47 4.61 10.12
C ASN A 88 9.61 3.11 9.84
N ILE A 89 8.48 2.43 9.71
CA ILE A 89 8.46 1.01 9.35
C ILE A 89 9.15 0.79 8.01
N TYR A 90 8.76 1.55 7.00
CA TYR A 90 9.27 1.32 5.65
C TYR A 90 10.71 1.81 5.49
N SER A 91 11.08 2.94 6.12
CA SER A 91 12.44 3.45 6.00
C SER A 91 13.47 2.46 6.54
N LYS A 92 13.12 1.70 7.58
CA LYS A 92 14.01 0.67 8.12
C LYS A 92 14.27 -0.47 7.13
N ARG A 93 13.31 -0.72 6.22
CA ARG A 93 13.45 -1.75 5.19
C ARG A 93 14.35 -1.31 4.06
N LEU A 94 14.53 0.00 3.88
CA LEU A 94 15.40 0.55 2.85
C LEU A 94 16.85 0.53 3.26
N ILE A 95 17.14 0.46 4.54
CA ILE A 95 18.49 0.42 5.09
C ILE A 95 18.92 -1.05 5.14
N LYS A 96 20.00 -1.35 4.44
CA LYS A 96 20.55 -2.70 4.41
C LYS A 96 21.91 -2.74 5.05
#